data_597e8f596a58d78e77e584c2460910fe
#
_entry.id   597e8f596a58d78e77e584c2460910fe
#
_cell.length_a   1.000
_cell.length_b   1.000
_cell.length_c   1.000
_cell.angle_alpha   90.00
_cell.angle_beta   90.00
_cell.angle_gamma   90.00
#
_symmetry.space_group_name_H-M   'P 1'
#
loop_
_entity.id
_entity.type
_entity.pdbx_description
1 polymer ?
#
loop_
_entity_poly.entity_id
_entity_poly.type
_entity_poly.pdbx_seq_one_letter_code
_entity_poly.pdbx_strand_id
1 'polypeptide(L)'
;MPIRIAIFEDNDALRESLVYLLKNASGYEVVGDYNNCLEAAIVARVYQPDVVLMDIDMPGQNGIQGVKAVKEARPQTSVIMYTVFEDDEKLFQCLCSGANGYLLKKTSPSHLFEAIQEVANGGAPMSPSIARKVLNSFQQGKSKHYQLSAREIEVLQLLIKGYSTKMIAAELGISFDTARFHLKNIYQKLHVNCGKEAIAKALSEHIV
;
A
#
# COMPACT_ATOMS: atom_id res chain seq x y z
N MET A 1 22.56 6.81 -21.16
CA MET A 1 22.74 5.44 -20.65
C MET A 1 21.39 4.74 -20.70
N PRO A 2 21.30 3.43 -20.93
CA PRO A 2 20.03 2.72 -20.89
C PRO A 2 19.46 2.73 -19.46
N ILE A 3 18.12 2.74 -19.35
CA ILE A 3 17.42 2.59 -18.07
C ILE A 3 17.56 1.12 -17.63
N ARG A 4 18.10 0.89 -16.45
CA ARG A 4 18.35 -0.43 -15.88
C ARG A 4 17.12 -0.92 -15.14
N ILE A 5 16.58 -2.07 -15.54
CA ILE A 5 15.30 -2.56 -15.07
C ILE A 5 15.46 -3.95 -14.44
N ALA A 6 14.90 -4.15 -13.24
CA ALA A 6 14.67 -5.46 -12.65
C ALA A 6 13.17 -5.77 -12.65
N ILE A 7 12.83 -7.05 -12.88
CA ILE A 7 11.44 -7.51 -12.99
C ILE A 7 11.18 -8.57 -11.94
N PHE A 8 10.10 -8.41 -11.16
CA PHE A 8 9.60 -9.39 -10.20
C PHE A 8 8.16 -9.77 -10.58
N GLU A 9 8.00 -10.97 -11.12
CA GLU A 9 6.75 -11.48 -11.69
C GLU A 9 6.74 -13.01 -11.59
N ASP A 10 5.73 -13.58 -10.93
CA ASP A 10 5.63 -15.03 -10.73
C ASP A 10 5.12 -15.79 -11.97
N ASN A 11 4.36 -15.12 -12.84
CA ASN A 11 3.90 -15.71 -14.09
C ASN A 11 5.06 -15.77 -15.10
N ASP A 12 5.60 -16.96 -15.34
CA ASP A 12 6.77 -17.17 -16.22
C ASP A 12 6.53 -16.63 -17.64
N ALA A 13 5.35 -16.87 -18.23
CA ALA A 13 5.06 -16.43 -19.60
C ALA A 13 5.02 -14.91 -19.72
N LEU A 14 4.46 -14.21 -18.69
CA LEU A 14 4.42 -12.77 -18.67
C LEU A 14 5.83 -12.21 -18.40
N ARG A 15 6.58 -12.79 -17.47
CA ARG A 15 7.95 -12.37 -17.15
C ARG A 15 8.84 -12.47 -18.40
N GLU A 16 8.83 -13.61 -19.10
CA GLU A 16 9.57 -13.80 -20.34
C GLU A 16 9.17 -12.79 -21.44
N SER A 17 7.87 -12.52 -21.57
CA SER A 17 7.34 -11.53 -22.51
C SER A 17 7.83 -10.11 -22.20
N LEU A 18 7.86 -9.70 -20.92
CA LEU A 18 8.38 -8.42 -20.49
C LEU A 18 9.89 -8.31 -20.77
N VAL A 19 10.66 -9.36 -20.44
CA VAL A 19 12.09 -9.44 -20.72
C VAL A 19 12.36 -9.30 -22.21
N TYR A 20 11.62 -10.07 -23.04
CA TYR A 20 11.75 -9.99 -24.50
C TYR A 20 11.43 -8.59 -25.02
N LEU A 21 10.33 -8.00 -24.54
CA LEU A 21 9.87 -6.67 -24.96
C LEU A 21 10.93 -5.61 -24.64
N LEU A 22 11.45 -5.60 -23.41
CA LEU A 22 12.40 -4.59 -22.95
C LEU A 22 13.80 -4.77 -23.55
N LYS A 23 14.28 -6.00 -23.75
CA LYS A 23 15.57 -6.28 -24.39
C LYS A 23 15.60 -5.90 -25.87
N ASN A 24 14.46 -5.94 -26.56
CA ASN A 24 14.36 -5.58 -27.98
C ASN A 24 14.05 -4.09 -28.22
N ALA A 25 13.87 -3.30 -27.16
CA ALA A 25 13.65 -1.86 -27.25
C ALA A 25 14.93 -1.09 -26.91
N SER A 26 15.25 -0.08 -27.72
CA SER A 26 16.42 0.77 -27.48
C SER A 26 16.24 1.62 -26.22
N GLY A 27 17.30 1.76 -25.44
CA GLY A 27 17.30 2.61 -24.24
C GLY A 27 16.95 1.88 -22.93
N TYR A 28 16.79 0.55 -22.95
CA TYR A 28 16.52 -0.26 -21.77
C TYR A 28 17.53 -1.40 -21.60
N GLU A 29 17.82 -1.75 -20.36
CA GLU A 29 18.66 -2.89 -19.96
C GLU A 29 17.96 -3.69 -18.86
N VAL A 30 17.61 -4.95 -19.11
CA VAL A 30 17.08 -5.84 -18.09
C VAL A 30 18.26 -6.41 -17.30
N VAL A 31 18.42 -5.99 -16.06
CA VAL A 31 19.53 -6.40 -15.17
C VAL A 31 19.20 -7.67 -14.37
N GLY A 32 17.95 -8.10 -14.36
CA GLY A 32 17.51 -9.35 -13.76
C GLY A 32 16.00 -9.51 -13.83
N ASP A 33 15.56 -10.76 -13.79
CA ASP A 33 14.15 -11.15 -13.74
C ASP A 33 13.97 -12.31 -12.75
N TYR A 34 12.93 -12.22 -11.92
CA TYR A 34 12.75 -13.07 -10.75
C TYR A 34 11.27 -13.46 -10.61
N ASN A 35 11.00 -14.71 -10.22
CA ASN A 35 9.65 -15.22 -9.99
C ASN A 35 9.09 -14.96 -8.58
N ASN A 36 9.85 -14.30 -7.73
CA ASN A 36 9.47 -13.87 -6.39
C ASN A 36 10.35 -12.68 -5.96
N CYS A 37 10.01 -12.03 -4.85
CA CYS A 37 10.74 -10.86 -4.34
C CYS A 37 11.56 -11.11 -3.07
N LEU A 38 11.86 -12.37 -2.73
CA LEU A 38 12.62 -12.72 -1.51
C LEU A 38 14.01 -12.05 -1.47
N GLU A 39 14.65 -11.89 -2.62
CA GLU A 39 15.95 -11.27 -2.75
C GLU A 39 15.92 -9.83 -3.25
N ALA A 40 14.76 -9.17 -3.22
CA ALA A 40 14.57 -7.82 -3.78
C ALA A 40 15.58 -6.79 -3.21
N ALA A 41 15.88 -6.85 -1.92
CA ALA A 41 16.89 -5.99 -1.29
C ALA A 41 18.32 -6.25 -1.82
N ILE A 42 18.68 -7.51 -2.06
CA ILE A 42 19.98 -7.89 -2.61
C ILE A 42 20.09 -7.42 -4.04
N VAL A 43 19.06 -7.65 -4.84
CA VAL A 43 18.96 -7.20 -6.24
C VAL A 43 19.14 -5.69 -6.35
N ALA A 44 18.44 -4.93 -5.49
CA ALA A 44 18.54 -3.49 -5.46
C ALA A 44 19.95 -2.99 -5.14
N ARG A 45 20.66 -3.64 -4.21
CA ARG A 45 22.04 -3.26 -3.83
C ARG A 45 23.09 -3.65 -4.87
N VAL A 46 23.01 -4.89 -5.40
CA VAL A 46 24.03 -5.45 -6.27
C VAL A 46 23.89 -4.97 -7.69
N TYR A 47 22.69 -5.09 -8.25
CA TYR A 47 22.46 -4.72 -9.65
C TYR A 47 22.06 -3.24 -9.85
N GLN A 48 21.71 -2.55 -8.78
CA GLN A 48 21.39 -1.12 -8.78
C GLN A 48 20.45 -0.71 -9.93
N PRO A 49 19.26 -1.33 -10.06
CA PRO A 49 18.31 -0.95 -11.09
C PRO A 49 17.83 0.50 -10.88
N ASP A 50 17.58 1.21 -11.98
CA ASP A 50 16.92 2.51 -11.96
C ASP A 50 15.42 2.34 -11.70
N VAL A 51 14.84 1.30 -12.33
CA VAL A 51 13.41 0.98 -12.21
C VAL A 51 13.22 -0.51 -11.87
N VAL A 52 12.28 -0.77 -10.98
CA VAL A 52 11.78 -2.12 -10.68
C VAL A 52 10.33 -2.23 -11.12
N LEU A 53 10.01 -3.24 -11.93
CA LEU A 53 8.63 -3.69 -12.15
C LEU A 53 8.33 -4.77 -11.12
N MET A 54 7.28 -4.59 -10.33
CA MET A 54 6.95 -5.46 -9.19
C MET A 54 5.49 -5.88 -9.23
N ASP A 55 5.22 -7.18 -9.32
CA ASP A 55 3.86 -7.67 -9.09
C ASP A 55 3.53 -7.69 -7.59
N ILE A 56 2.24 -7.71 -7.26
CA ILE A 56 1.77 -7.79 -5.87
C ILE A 56 1.74 -9.23 -5.38
N ASP A 57 1.07 -10.12 -6.12
CA ASP A 57 0.89 -11.50 -5.70
C ASP A 57 2.01 -12.38 -6.22
N MET A 58 2.95 -12.68 -5.34
CA MET A 58 4.06 -13.59 -5.61
C MET A 58 4.23 -14.59 -4.46
N PRO A 59 4.73 -15.80 -4.73
CA PRO A 59 4.93 -16.82 -3.71
C PRO A 59 5.98 -16.41 -2.66
N GLY A 60 5.71 -16.76 -1.41
CA GLY A 60 6.60 -16.53 -0.26
C GLY A 60 6.50 -15.13 0.33
N GLN A 61 6.72 -14.09 -0.44
CA GLN A 61 6.66 -12.70 -0.01
C GLN A 61 5.91 -11.87 -1.04
N ASN A 62 4.91 -11.09 -0.61
CA ASN A 62 4.14 -10.26 -1.53
C ASN A 62 4.95 -9.03 -2.00
N GLY A 63 4.56 -8.48 -3.15
CA GLY A 63 5.25 -7.35 -3.76
C GLY A 63 5.25 -6.07 -2.93
N ILE A 64 4.29 -5.88 -2.03
CA ILE A 64 4.26 -4.73 -1.11
C ILE A 64 5.47 -4.78 -0.17
N GLN A 65 5.80 -5.97 0.35
CA GLN A 65 7.01 -6.18 1.15
C GLN A 65 8.28 -6.05 0.28
N GLY A 66 8.21 -6.49 -0.99
CA GLY A 66 9.28 -6.31 -1.97
C GLY A 66 9.60 -4.83 -2.22
N VAL A 67 8.58 -3.97 -2.40
CA VAL A 67 8.76 -2.51 -2.51
C VAL A 67 9.52 -1.96 -1.31
N LYS A 68 9.06 -2.29 -0.10
CA LYS A 68 9.70 -1.84 1.14
C LYS A 68 11.17 -2.27 1.19
N ALA A 69 11.46 -3.54 0.89
CA ALA A 69 12.82 -4.07 0.86
C ALA A 69 13.72 -3.36 -0.16
N VAL A 70 13.21 -3.05 -1.37
CA VAL A 70 13.93 -2.27 -2.38
C VAL A 70 14.21 -0.86 -1.87
N LYS A 71 13.20 -0.17 -1.32
CA LYS A 71 13.32 1.21 -0.85
C LYS A 71 14.26 1.36 0.35
N GLU A 72 14.25 0.40 1.27
CA GLU A 72 15.20 0.36 2.39
C GLU A 72 16.63 0.09 1.92
N ALA A 73 16.80 -0.75 0.90
CA ALA A 73 18.11 -1.11 0.38
C ALA A 73 18.72 -0.03 -0.54
N ARG A 74 17.90 0.62 -1.37
CA ARG A 74 18.27 1.65 -2.33
C ARG A 74 17.12 2.62 -2.57
N PRO A 75 16.97 3.70 -1.79
CA PRO A 75 15.84 4.64 -1.85
C PRO A 75 15.62 5.29 -3.22
N GLN A 76 16.68 5.49 -4.00
CA GLN A 76 16.64 6.11 -5.32
C GLN A 76 16.09 5.20 -6.42
N THR A 77 16.02 3.89 -6.23
CA THR A 77 15.38 2.98 -7.18
C THR A 77 13.89 3.28 -7.26
N SER A 78 13.38 3.56 -8.44
CA SER A 78 11.95 3.75 -8.67
C SER A 78 11.24 2.39 -8.79
N VAL A 79 10.11 2.24 -8.13
CA VAL A 79 9.32 1.00 -8.18
C VAL A 79 7.96 1.28 -8.79
N ILE A 80 7.63 0.60 -9.90
CA ILE A 80 6.31 0.55 -10.50
C ILE A 80 5.65 -0.77 -10.10
N MET A 81 4.49 -0.68 -9.45
CA MET A 81 3.64 -1.86 -9.31
C MET A 81 3.03 -2.21 -10.65
N TYR A 82 3.19 -3.47 -11.08
CA TYR A 82 2.64 -3.97 -12.34
C TYR A 82 1.78 -5.20 -12.07
N THR A 83 0.48 -5.02 -11.96
CA THR A 83 -0.42 -6.00 -11.35
C THR A 83 -1.80 -6.06 -12.00
N VAL A 84 -2.55 -7.14 -11.73
CA VAL A 84 -3.97 -7.26 -12.12
C VAL A 84 -4.93 -6.59 -11.13
N PHE A 85 -4.46 -6.24 -9.94
CA PHE A 85 -5.31 -5.74 -8.86
C PHE A 85 -5.67 -4.27 -9.04
N GLU A 86 -6.96 -3.99 -8.86
CA GLU A 86 -7.52 -2.62 -8.81
C GLU A 86 -8.08 -2.30 -7.40
N ASP A 87 -7.74 -3.13 -6.39
CA ASP A 87 -8.21 -2.98 -5.03
C ASP A 87 -7.60 -1.75 -4.35
N ASP A 88 -8.46 -0.95 -3.70
CA ASP A 88 -8.05 0.33 -3.12
C ASP A 88 -7.11 0.16 -1.93
N GLU A 89 -7.28 -0.91 -1.14
CA GLU A 89 -6.43 -1.15 0.04
C GLU A 89 -5.02 -1.56 -0.38
N LYS A 90 -4.88 -2.50 -1.32
CA LYS A 90 -3.58 -2.92 -1.86
C LYS A 90 -2.86 -1.76 -2.55
N LEU A 91 -3.60 -0.97 -3.35
CA LEU A 91 -3.06 0.23 -4.01
C LEU A 91 -2.46 1.19 -2.97
N PHE A 92 -3.22 1.53 -1.93
CA PHE A 92 -2.77 2.45 -0.90
C PHE A 92 -1.57 1.91 -0.13
N GLN A 93 -1.57 0.62 0.23
CA GLN A 93 -0.44 -0.04 0.89
C GLN A 93 0.84 0.01 0.04
N CYS A 94 0.75 -0.21 -1.28
CA CYS A 94 1.89 -0.09 -2.20
C CYS A 94 2.48 1.31 -2.18
N LEU A 95 1.65 2.35 -2.31
CA LEU A 95 2.09 3.75 -2.31
C LEU A 95 2.71 4.15 -0.97
N CYS A 96 2.09 3.77 0.15
CA CYS A 96 2.64 4.00 1.49
C CYS A 96 3.97 3.25 1.73
N SER A 97 4.21 2.13 1.03
CA SER A 97 5.47 1.40 1.09
C SER A 97 6.57 2.01 0.20
N GLY A 98 6.23 3.05 -0.57
CA GLY A 98 7.17 3.82 -1.39
C GLY A 98 7.15 3.50 -2.89
N ALA A 99 6.12 2.81 -3.40
CA ALA A 99 5.94 2.65 -4.85
C ALA A 99 5.81 4.02 -5.52
N ASN A 100 6.50 4.20 -6.64
CA ASN A 100 6.53 5.43 -7.42
C ASN A 100 5.48 5.46 -8.53
N GLY A 101 4.96 4.30 -8.94
CA GLY A 101 3.95 4.18 -9.97
C GLY A 101 3.08 2.94 -9.77
N TYR A 102 1.93 2.91 -10.47
CA TYR A 102 1.00 1.78 -10.41
C TYR A 102 0.34 1.57 -11.76
N LEU A 103 0.62 0.44 -12.39
CA LEU A 103 0.11 0.04 -13.69
C LEU A 103 -0.64 -1.29 -13.61
N LEU A 104 -1.70 -1.39 -14.38
CA LEU A 104 -2.41 -2.63 -14.54
C LEU A 104 -1.80 -3.48 -15.66
N LYS A 105 -1.74 -4.80 -15.49
CA LYS A 105 -1.21 -5.75 -16.49
C LYS A 105 -1.95 -5.72 -17.85
N LYS A 106 -3.13 -5.07 -17.89
CA LYS A 106 -3.87 -4.79 -19.16
C LYS A 106 -3.33 -3.57 -19.91
N THR A 107 -2.33 -2.88 -19.37
CA THR A 107 -1.70 -1.71 -20.01
C THR A 107 -0.98 -2.13 -21.30
N SER A 108 -1.10 -1.32 -22.35
CA SER A 108 -0.41 -1.58 -23.63
C SER A 108 1.11 -1.48 -23.47
N PRO A 109 1.90 -2.19 -24.30
CA PRO A 109 3.36 -2.07 -24.26
C PRO A 109 3.88 -0.65 -24.43
N SER A 110 3.27 0.16 -25.30
CA SER A 110 3.64 1.57 -25.49
C SER A 110 3.52 2.37 -24.20
N HIS A 111 2.41 2.20 -23.49
CA HIS A 111 2.18 2.90 -22.23
C HIS A 111 3.09 2.39 -21.09
N LEU A 112 3.49 1.11 -21.13
CA LEU A 112 4.51 0.59 -20.18
C LEU A 112 5.86 1.29 -20.40
N PHE A 113 6.30 1.48 -21.65
CA PHE A 113 7.53 2.21 -21.97
C PHE A 113 7.47 3.67 -21.52
N GLU A 114 6.36 4.36 -21.80
CA GLU A 114 6.12 5.73 -21.34
C GLU A 114 6.22 5.83 -19.81
N ALA A 115 5.59 4.90 -19.10
CA ALA A 115 5.60 4.87 -17.65
C ALA A 115 7.00 4.60 -17.06
N ILE A 116 7.79 3.71 -17.69
CA ILE A 116 9.18 3.47 -17.26
C ILE A 116 10.03 4.75 -17.45
N GLN A 117 9.86 5.45 -18.56
CA GLN A 117 10.56 6.72 -18.80
C GLN A 117 10.11 7.80 -17.83
N GLU A 118 8.80 7.91 -17.60
CA GLU A 118 8.22 8.89 -16.67
C GLU A 118 8.77 8.69 -15.25
N VAL A 119 8.75 7.46 -14.75
CA VAL A 119 9.23 7.17 -13.38
C VAL A 119 10.74 7.35 -13.25
N ALA A 120 11.51 7.02 -14.28
CA ALA A 120 12.96 7.23 -14.28
C ALA A 120 13.32 8.72 -14.24
N ASN A 121 12.43 9.60 -14.72
CA ASN A 121 12.56 11.06 -14.66
C ASN A 121 11.88 11.67 -13.40
N GLY A 122 11.49 10.85 -12.42
CA GLY A 122 10.91 11.31 -11.15
C GLY A 122 9.39 11.52 -11.19
N GLY A 123 8.70 11.11 -12.27
CA GLY A 123 7.25 11.13 -12.35
C GLY A 123 6.59 9.99 -11.56
N ALA A 124 5.26 9.96 -11.58
CA ALA A 124 4.44 8.97 -10.87
C ALA A 124 3.37 8.38 -11.83
N PRO A 125 3.78 7.47 -12.72
CA PRO A 125 2.88 6.91 -13.73
C PRO A 125 1.73 6.14 -13.11
N MET A 126 0.51 6.49 -13.49
CA MET A 126 -0.71 5.83 -13.05
C MET A 126 -1.76 5.90 -14.16
N SER A 127 -2.58 4.84 -14.29
CA SER A 127 -3.76 4.96 -15.15
C SER A 127 -4.74 5.99 -14.59
N PRO A 128 -5.59 6.63 -15.41
CA PRO A 128 -6.57 7.62 -14.93
C PRO A 128 -7.51 7.06 -13.86
N SER A 129 -7.87 5.77 -13.93
CA SER A 129 -8.68 5.09 -12.93
C SER A 129 -7.96 4.97 -11.59
N ILE A 130 -6.68 4.61 -11.61
CA ILE A 130 -5.83 4.51 -10.41
C ILE A 130 -5.60 5.89 -9.80
N ALA A 131 -5.26 6.89 -10.60
CA ALA A 131 -5.06 8.27 -10.11
C ALA A 131 -6.32 8.80 -9.41
N ARG A 132 -7.52 8.52 -9.95
CA ARG A 132 -8.79 8.88 -9.33
C ARG A 132 -9.01 8.18 -7.99
N LYS A 133 -8.65 6.89 -7.87
CA LYS A 133 -8.71 6.15 -6.60
C LYS A 133 -7.79 6.76 -5.54
N VAL A 134 -6.57 7.11 -5.93
CA VAL A 134 -5.61 7.80 -5.06
C VAL A 134 -6.18 9.15 -4.60
N LEU A 135 -6.73 9.97 -5.49
CA LEU A 135 -7.36 11.24 -5.11
C LEU A 135 -8.56 11.04 -4.18
N ASN A 136 -9.39 10.05 -4.45
CA ASN A 136 -10.54 9.72 -3.60
C ASN A 136 -10.07 9.25 -2.20
N SER A 137 -8.98 8.49 -2.09
CA SER A 137 -8.45 8.07 -0.79
C SER A 137 -7.98 9.25 0.06
N PHE A 138 -7.42 10.29 -0.56
CA PHE A 138 -7.10 11.54 0.14
C PHE A 138 -8.34 12.34 0.56
N GLN A 139 -9.40 12.30 -0.23
CA GLN A 139 -10.68 12.95 0.11
C GLN A 139 -11.42 12.16 1.20
N GLN A 140 -11.32 10.84 1.17
CA GLN A 140 -11.84 9.93 2.20
C GLN A 140 -10.92 9.83 3.43
N GLY A 141 -9.74 10.44 3.39
CA GLY A 141 -8.68 10.41 4.40
C GLY A 141 -9.05 10.95 5.79
N LYS A 142 -10.30 10.79 6.20
CA LYS A 142 -10.81 11.04 7.55
C LYS A 142 -11.42 9.82 8.25
N SER A 143 -11.34 8.61 7.67
CA SER A 143 -11.55 7.40 8.48
C SER A 143 -11.05 6.17 7.73
N LYS A 144 -10.01 5.48 8.21
CA LYS A 144 -9.97 4.03 8.05
C LYS A 144 -11.33 3.55 8.57
N HIS A 145 -12.17 3.00 7.68
CA HIS A 145 -13.51 2.53 8.06
C HIS A 145 -13.35 1.29 8.95
N TYR A 146 -13.10 1.51 10.24
CA TYR A 146 -13.20 0.47 11.28
C TYR A 146 -14.64 0.01 11.48
N GLN A 147 -15.54 0.41 10.56
CA GLN A 147 -16.99 0.14 10.62
C GLN A 147 -17.58 0.45 12.01
N LEU A 148 -17.07 1.49 12.66
CA LEU A 148 -17.61 1.96 13.91
C LEU A 148 -19.01 2.54 13.66
N SER A 149 -19.99 2.09 14.44
CA SER A 149 -21.31 2.70 14.42
C SER A 149 -21.26 4.13 15.00
N ALA A 150 -22.27 4.96 14.72
CA ALA A 150 -22.37 6.31 15.29
C ALA A 150 -22.23 6.27 16.83
N ARG A 151 -22.81 5.26 17.47
CA ARG A 151 -22.75 5.08 18.93
C ARG A 151 -21.35 4.69 19.41
N GLU A 152 -20.62 3.88 18.66
CA GLU A 152 -19.22 3.52 18.97
C GLU A 152 -18.28 4.72 18.79
N ILE A 153 -18.56 5.60 17.84
CA ILE A 153 -17.82 6.87 17.66
C ILE A 153 -18.03 7.78 18.88
N GLU A 154 -19.25 7.98 19.34
CA GLU A 154 -19.54 8.76 20.54
C GLU A 154 -18.82 8.23 21.78
N VAL A 155 -18.84 6.88 21.98
CA VAL A 155 -18.14 6.22 23.07
C VAL A 155 -16.63 6.41 22.96
N LEU A 156 -16.06 6.30 21.77
CA LEU A 156 -14.62 6.48 21.52
C LEU A 156 -14.18 7.92 21.78
N GLN A 157 -14.99 8.91 21.37
CA GLN A 157 -14.73 10.33 21.65
C GLN A 157 -14.66 10.62 23.16
N LEU A 158 -15.59 10.06 23.94
CA LEU A 158 -15.57 10.22 25.39
C LEU A 158 -14.37 9.48 26.03
N LEU A 159 -14.00 8.30 25.51
CA LEU A 159 -12.81 7.59 25.96
C LEU A 159 -11.53 8.40 25.74
N ILE A 160 -11.39 9.06 24.58
CA ILE A 160 -10.26 9.96 24.26
C ILE A 160 -10.23 11.16 25.19
N LYS A 161 -11.39 11.69 25.61
CA LYS A 161 -11.48 12.75 26.63
C LYS A 161 -11.13 12.29 28.04
N GLY A 162 -10.77 11.00 28.23
CA GLY A 162 -10.36 10.45 29.53
C GLY A 162 -11.53 9.96 30.41
N TYR A 163 -12.73 9.82 29.87
CA TYR A 163 -13.90 9.33 30.63
C TYR A 163 -13.75 7.84 30.95
N SER A 164 -14.03 7.47 32.19
CA SER A 164 -14.13 6.07 32.60
C SER A 164 -15.42 5.45 32.04
N THR A 165 -15.51 4.12 31.96
CA THR A 165 -16.72 3.41 31.49
C THR A 165 -17.99 3.84 32.25
N LYS A 166 -17.88 4.12 33.56
CA LYS A 166 -19.01 4.64 34.36
C LYS A 166 -19.42 6.04 33.93
N MET A 167 -18.47 6.91 33.65
CA MET A 167 -18.72 8.29 33.19
C MET A 167 -19.32 8.28 31.79
N ILE A 168 -18.82 7.42 30.89
CA ILE A 168 -19.37 7.22 29.54
C ILE A 168 -20.85 6.77 29.63
N ALA A 169 -21.14 5.80 30.50
CA ALA A 169 -22.49 5.33 30.70
C ALA A 169 -23.44 6.44 31.16
N ALA A 170 -23.00 7.24 32.13
CA ALA A 170 -23.76 8.36 32.66
C ALA A 170 -24.00 9.46 31.61
N GLU A 171 -22.93 9.86 30.87
CA GLU A 171 -22.97 10.89 29.84
C GLU A 171 -23.91 10.53 28.67
N LEU A 172 -23.90 9.25 28.28
CA LEU A 172 -24.69 8.74 27.16
C LEU A 172 -26.08 8.22 27.56
N GLY A 173 -26.44 8.25 28.84
CA GLY A 173 -27.72 7.77 29.36
C GLY A 173 -27.95 6.28 29.15
N ILE A 174 -26.90 5.45 29.22
CA ILE A 174 -26.94 4.00 29.01
C ILE A 174 -26.45 3.24 30.26
N SER A 175 -26.75 1.94 30.33
CA SER A 175 -26.22 1.12 31.42
C SER A 175 -24.70 0.95 31.32
N PHE A 176 -24.05 0.67 32.46
CA PHE A 176 -22.63 0.36 32.51
C PHE A 176 -22.25 -0.82 31.60
N ASP A 177 -23.11 -1.86 31.57
CA ASP A 177 -22.89 -3.05 30.74
C ASP A 177 -23.00 -2.73 29.26
N THR A 178 -23.92 -1.84 28.88
CA THR A 178 -24.04 -1.33 27.48
C THR A 178 -22.80 -0.55 27.06
N ALA A 179 -22.29 0.34 27.92
CA ALA A 179 -21.06 1.07 27.63
C ALA A 179 -19.86 0.13 27.49
N ARG A 180 -19.76 -0.89 28.36
CA ARG A 180 -18.74 -1.93 28.29
C ARG A 180 -18.84 -2.78 27.02
N PHE A 181 -20.05 -3.09 26.57
CA PHE A 181 -20.29 -3.79 25.30
C PHE A 181 -19.78 -2.98 24.09
N HIS A 182 -20.11 -1.68 24.04
CA HIS A 182 -19.59 -0.80 22.97
C HIS A 182 -18.06 -0.72 22.98
N LEU A 183 -17.44 -0.57 24.15
CA LEU A 183 -15.97 -0.56 24.27
C LEU A 183 -15.35 -1.87 23.78
N LYS A 184 -15.93 -3.02 24.11
CA LYS A 184 -15.46 -4.31 23.60
C LYS A 184 -15.52 -4.38 22.08
N ASN A 185 -16.62 -3.95 21.47
CA ASN A 185 -16.76 -3.91 20.01
C ASN A 185 -15.78 -2.95 19.36
N ILE A 186 -15.56 -1.77 19.95
CA ILE A 186 -14.55 -0.82 19.50
C ILE A 186 -13.17 -1.49 19.51
N TYR A 187 -12.78 -2.15 20.60
CA TYR A 187 -11.47 -2.82 20.69
C TYR A 187 -11.30 -3.91 19.63
N GLN A 188 -12.35 -4.71 19.39
CA GLN A 188 -12.34 -5.71 18.33
C GLN A 188 -12.18 -5.07 16.94
N LYS A 189 -12.98 -4.05 16.64
CA LYS A 189 -12.95 -3.37 15.35
C LYS A 189 -11.64 -2.59 15.10
N LEU A 190 -11.07 -2.01 16.14
CA LEU A 190 -9.77 -1.33 16.08
C LEU A 190 -8.58 -2.31 16.16
N HIS A 191 -8.80 -3.62 16.36
CA HIS A 191 -7.75 -4.61 16.58
C HIS A 191 -6.77 -4.22 17.71
N VAL A 192 -7.31 -3.83 18.86
CA VAL A 192 -6.57 -3.44 20.07
C VAL A 192 -7.10 -4.21 21.30
N ASN A 193 -6.29 -4.28 22.34
CA ASN A 193 -6.61 -5.07 23.53
C ASN A 193 -7.08 -4.22 24.72
N CYS A 194 -6.87 -2.92 24.72
CA CYS A 194 -7.21 -2.05 25.84
C CYS A 194 -7.52 -0.61 25.43
N GLY A 195 -8.10 0.16 26.36
CA GLY A 195 -8.47 1.55 26.14
C GLY A 195 -7.29 2.46 25.79
N LYS A 196 -6.11 2.24 26.38
CA LYS A 196 -4.91 3.03 26.05
C LYS A 196 -4.48 2.85 24.61
N GLU A 197 -4.48 1.61 24.12
CA GLU A 197 -4.19 1.30 22.72
C GLU A 197 -5.27 1.89 21.78
N ALA A 198 -6.55 1.82 22.16
CA ALA A 198 -7.64 2.41 21.40
C ALA A 198 -7.49 3.93 21.26
N ILE A 199 -7.14 4.63 22.35
CA ILE A 199 -6.88 6.07 22.36
C ILE A 199 -5.68 6.40 21.47
N ALA A 200 -4.55 5.72 21.67
CA ALA A 200 -3.33 5.95 20.88
C ALA A 200 -3.61 5.77 19.39
N LYS A 201 -4.30 4.70 19.00
CA LYS A 201 -4.65 4.40 17.63
C LYS A 201 -5.65 5.41 17.04
N ALA A 202 -6.67 5.79 17.81
CA ALA A 202 -7.66 6.75 17.36
C ALA A 202 -7.05 8.15 17.09
N LEU A 203 -6.08 8.57 17.91
CA LEU A 203 -5.36 9.82 17.71
C LEU A 203 -4.35 9.76 16.57
N SER A 204 -3.57 8.68 16.48
CA SER A 204 -2.55 8.52 15.41
C SER A 204 -3.16 8.36 14.02
N GLU A 205 -4.34 7.77 13.91
CA GLU A 205 -5.01 7.51 12.64
C GLU A 205 -6.18 8.49 12.36
N HIS A 206 -6.39 9.49 13.21
CA HIS A 206 -7.44 10.53 13.08
C HIS A 206 -8.85 9.92 12.87
N ILE A 207 -9.20 8.89 13.65
CA ILE A 207 -10.47 8.15 13.52
C ILE A 207 -11.66 9.02 13.98
N VAL A 208 -11.45 9.91 14.93
CA VAL A 208 -12.44 10.82 15.52
C VAL A 208 -11.81 12.17 15.86
#